data_911ee2f235e7decaa72529799ad587e9
#
_entry.id   911ee2f235e7decaa72529799ad587e9
#
_cell.length_a   1.000
_cell.length_b   1.000
_cell.length_c   1.000
_cell.angle_alpha   90.00
_cell.angle_beta   90.00
_cell.angle_gamma   90.00
#
_symmetry.space_group_name_H-M   'P 1'
#
loop_
_entity.id
_entity.type
_entity.pdbx_description
1 polymer ?
#
loop_
_entity_poly.entity_id
_entity_poly.type
_entity_poly.pdbx_seq_one_letter_code
_entity_poly.pdbx_strand_id
1 'polypeptide(L)'
;NYSSDAGRYAAGTTLDDMEQRYIQWGNNIEVGHGAISGGVDWKQEKLTSSSTTLSDAYKRDTTGLYLTGQQQIDSVTLEASGREDHDEQFGWHGTWQTAAGWEFIDGYRATLSYGTGFLAPSLGQQYGATRFASSYGPGIASNPNLKPEESKQWEAGIDGLTGPLDWRISAYHYEIQNLIDYKNNQYINVKSATIKGLEWTGNVTTGPVEHHLTLQYVDPRDDDTGKVLYRRAKQQVKYELTGQIYDLDWNVMYQYLGKRYDDDYDNGRDVKMGGLSLWDVGLSYPVTSHLTVRGKIANLFDKDYETVYGYQSAGREYTLSGSYTF
;
A
#
# COMPACT_ATOMS: atom_id res chain seq x y z
N ASN A 1 -16.15 -13.28 6.87
CA ASN A 1 -14.89 -13.83 6.37
C ASN A 1 -14.00 -14.24 7.55
N TYR A 2 -13.31 -15.35 7.42
CA TYR A 2 -12.29 -15.84 8.34
C TYR A 2 -10.96 -15.91 7.60
N SER A 3 -9.88 -15.39 8.17
CA SER A 3 -8.53 -15.54 7.65
C SER A 3 -7.57 -15.88 8.78
N SER A 4 -6.61 -16.74 8.52
CA SER A 4 -5.50 -17.03 9.43
C SER A 4 -4.20 -16.95 8.65
N ASP A 5 -3.16 -16.37 9.25
CA ASP A 5 -1.82 -16.33 8.73
C ASP A 5 -0.84 -16.79 9.82
N ALA A 6 -0.04 -17.81 9.51
CA ALA A 6 0.94 -18.38 10.41
C ALA A 6 2.35 -18.16 9.85
N GLY A 7 3.07 -17.17 10.38
CA GLY A 7 4.44 -16.86 10.01
C GLY A 7 5.45 -17.60 10.88
N ARG A 8 6.33 -18.44 10.25
CA ARG A 8 7.49 -19.05 10.92
C ARG A 8 8.75 -18.29 10.56
N TYR A 9 9.41 -17.72 11.55
CA TYR A 9 10.68 -17.01 11.39
C TYR A 9 11.81 -17.81 12.00
N ALA A 10 12.78 -18.19 11.17
CA ALA A 10 13.98 -18.98 11.49
C ALA A 10 13.71 -20.40 12.02
N ALA A 11 14.56 -21.34 11.67
CA ALA A 11 14.42 -22.73 12.06
C ALA A 11 14.34 -22.88 13.59
N GLY A 12 13.12 -23.03 14.08
CA GLY A 12 12.88 -23.68 15.37
C GLY A 12 12.35 -22.84 16.53
N THR A 13 12.01 -21.54 16.41
CA THR A 13 11.83 -20.82 17.68
C THR A 13 10.67 -19.84 17.83
N THR A 14 10.14 -19.21 16.79
CA THR A 14 9.04 -18.26 16.97
C THR A 14 7.96 -18.42 15.94
N LEU A 15 6.74 -18.60 16.39
CA LEU A 15 5.54 -18.66 15.58
C LEU A 15 4.62 -17.55 16.06
N ASP A 16 4.26 -16.63 15.18
CA ASP A 16 3.12 -15.74 15.34
C ASP A 16 1.98 -16.29 14.49
N ASP A 17 0.85 -16.62 15.13
CA ASP A 17 -0.38 -17.06 14.48
C ASP A 17 -1.43 -15.95 14.63
N MET A 18 -1.88 -15.42 13.50
CA MET A 18 -2.85 -14.33 13.43
C MET A 18 -4.17 -14.86 12.88
N GLU A 19 -5.22 -14.76 13.69
CA GLU A 19 -6.59 -15.04 13.27
C GLU A 19 -7.37 -13.72 13.15
N GLN A 20 -8.17 -13.59 12.10
CA GLN A 20 -9.11 -12.48 11.94
C GLN A 20 -10.50 -12.97 11.62
N ARG A 21 -11.50 -12.39 12.29
CA ARG A 21 -12.93 -12.58 12.00
C ARG A 21 -13.53 -11.23 11.66
N TYR A 22 -14.38 -11.22 10.65
CA TYR A 22 -14.98 -9.98 10.16
C TYR A 22 -16.43 -10.20 9.74
N ILE A 23 -17.31 -9.32 10.21
CA ILE A 23 -18.71 -9.27 9.83
C ILE A 23 -19.03 -7.85 9.43
N GLN A 24 -19.70 -7.68 8.31
CA GLN A 24 -20.15 -6.39 7.81
C GLN A 24 -21.57 -6.48 7.30
N TRP A 25 -22.35 -5.44 7.60
CA TRP A 25 -23.64 -5.20 7.00
C TRP A 25 -23.68 -3.76 6.48
N GLY A 26 -24.11 -3.57 5.23
CA GLY A 26 -24.20 -2.27 4.61
C GLY A 26 -25.35 -2.21 3.60
N ASN A 27 -25.85 -1.00 3.39
CA ASN A 27 -26.86 -0.69 2.39
C ASN A 27 -26.39 0.49 1.54
N ASN A 28 -26.85 0.48 0.29
CA ASN A 28 -26.73 1.57 -0.65
C ASN A 28 -28.14 1.97 -1.13
N ILE A 29 -28.42 3.26 -1.12
CA ILE A 29 -29.67 3.83 -1.57
C ILE A 29 -29.36 4.88 -2.63
N GLU A 30 -29.91 4.72 -3.81
CA GLU A 30 -29.81 5.73 -4.87
C GLU A 30 -30.71 6.93 -4.54
N VAL A 31 -30.17 8.14 -4.66
CA VAL A 31 -30.87 9.39 -4.38
C VAL A 31 -30.57 10.38 -5.49
N GLY A 32 -31.53 10.63 -6.35
CA GLY A 32 -31.36 11.54 -7.49
C GLY A 32 -30.27 11.06 -8.45
N HIS A 33 -29.25 11.90 -8.64
CA HIS A 33 -28.04 11.56 -9.43
C HIS A 33 -26.86 11.14 -8.55
N GLY A 34 -27.14 10.56 -7.39
CA GLY A 34 -26.14 10.12 -6.44
C GLY A 34 -26.60 8.94 -5.63
N ALA A 35 -25.84 8.64 -4.57
CA ALA A 35 -26.11 7.54 -3.66
C ALA A 35 -25.70 7.88 -2.23
N ILE A 36 -26.39 7.26 -1.29
CA ILE A 36 -26.04 7.26 0.12
C ILE A 36 -25.80 5.81 0.53
N SER A 37 -24.62 5.53 1.11
CA SER A 37 -24.27 4.23 1.64
C SER A 37 -23.98 4.33 3.13
N GLY A 38 -24.45 3.36 3.89
CA GLY A 38 -24.18 3.30 5.32
C GLY A 38 -24.15 1.87 5.81
N GLY A 39 -23.43 1.65 6.89
CA GLY A 39 -23.29 0.31 7.43
C GLY A 39 -22.55 0.25 8.75
N VAL A 40 -22.49 -0.96 9.26
CA VAL A 40 -21.78 -1.33 10.48
C VAL A 40 -20.90 -2.53 10.19
N ASP A 41 -19.73 -2.57 10.80
CA ASP A 41 -18.84 -3.71 10.77
C ASP A 41 -18.28 -4.02 12.16
N TRP A 42 -17.90 -5.28 12.32
CA TRP A 42 -17.21 -5.78 13.49
C TRP A 42 -16.03 -6.63 13.04
N LYS A 43 -14.89 -6.38 13.64
CA LYS A 43 -13.64 -7.11 13.43
C LYS A 43 -13.08 -7.60 14.75
N GLN A 44 -12.68 -8.85 14.82
CA GLN A 44 -11.88 -9.41 15.90
C GLN A 44 -10.53 -9.86 15.36
N GLU A 45 -9.47 -9.40 15.98
CA GLU A 45 -8.10 -9.83 15.75
C GLU A 45 -7.62 -10.65 16.94
N LYS A 46 -6.93 -11.76 16.67
CA LYS A 46 -6.32 -12.61 17.69
C LYS A 46 -4.89 -12.94 17.28
N LEU A 47 -3.95 -12.70 18.18
CA LEU A 47 -2.54 -13.07 18.04
C LEU A 47 -2.20 -14.15 19.08
N THR A 48 -1.63 -15.27 18.61
CA THR A 48 -0.97 -16.26 19.45
C THR A 48 0.52 -16.26 19.09
N SER A 49 1.39 -15.93 20.04
CA SER A 49 2.83 -15.88 19.82
C SER A 49 3.57 -16.87 20.71
N SER A 50 4.48 -17.64 20.12
CA SER A 50 5.28 -18.61 20.86
C SER A 50 6.48 -18.00 21.60
N SER A 51 6.77 -16.72 21.32
CA SER A 51 7.91 -16.02 21.96
C SER A 51 7.56 -15.40 23.30
N THR A 52 6.29 -15.31 23.63
CA THR A 52 5.84 -14.77 24.90
C THR A 52 5.67 -15.91 25.90
N THR A 53 6.15 -15.72 27.12
CA THR A 53 5.86 -16.60 28.28
C THR A 53 4.38 -16.53 28.68
N LEU A 54 3.55 -15.84 27.92
CA LEU A 54 2.12 -15.67 28.15
C LEU A 54 1.36 -16.81 27.47
N SER A 55 0.66 -17.59 28.29
CA SER A 55 -0.20 -18.69 27.84
C SER A 55 -1.46 -18.22 27.10
N ASP A 56 -1.73 -16.92 27.07
CA ASP A 56 -2.97 -16.35 26.56
C ASP A 56 -2.76 -15.62 25.23
N ALA A 57 -3.67 -15.87 24.31
CA ALA A 57 -3.72 -15.13 23.05
C ALA A 57 -4.21 -13.69 23.30
N TYR A 58 -3.54 -12.72 22.67
CA TYR A 58 -4.03 -11.35 22.62
C TYR A 58 -5.21 -11.27 21.66
N LYS A 59 -6.25 -10.58 22.09
CA LYS A 59 -7.44 -10.32 21.27
C LYS A 59 -7.75 -8.83 21.27
N ARG A 60 -8.35 -8.36 20.20
CA ARG A 60 -8.85 -6.99 20.09
C ARG A 60 -10.08 -6.97 19.20
N ASP A 61 -11.15 -6.39 19.70
CA ASP A 61 -12.39 -6.17 18.96
C ASP A 61 -12.47 -4.71 18.51
N THR A 62 -12.91 -4.50 17.27
CA THR A 62 -13.19 -3.18 16.71
C THR A 62 -14.57 -3.20 16.08
N THR A 63 -15.40 -2.20 16.41
CA THR A 63 -16.72 -2.00 15.79
C THR A 63 -16.75 -0.66 15.10
N GLY A 64 -17.15 -0.62 13.83
CA GLY A 64 -17.21 0.59 13.01
C GLY A 64 -18.63 0.88 12.53
N LEU A 65 -18.99 2.16 12.50
CA LEU A 65 -20.19 2.69 11.86
C LEU A 65 -19.75 3.70 10.79
N TYR A 66 -20.28 3.59 9.57
CA TYR A 66 -19.93 4.51 8.51
C TYR A 66 -21.16 5.00 7.73
N LEU A 67 -21.02 6.21 7.18
CA LEU A 67 -21.95 6.83 6.26
C LEU A 67 -21.17 7.54 5.14
N THR A 68 -21.56 7.30 3.90
CA THR A 68 -20.99 7.95 2.71
C THR A 68 -22.10 8.47 1.84
N GLY A 69 -21.94 9.67 1.32
CA GLY A 69 -22.86 10.26 0.35
C GLY A 69 -22.09 10.80 -0.85
N GLN A 70 -22.62 10.56 -2.04
CA GLN A 70 -22.13 11.11 -3.30
C GLN A 70 -23.29 11.72 -4.07
N GLN A 71 -23.09 12.89 -4.65
CA GLN A 71 -24.07 13.56 -5.48
C GLN A 71 -23.41 14.24 -6.67
N GLN A 72 -23.97 14.04 -7.85
CA GLN A 72 -23.63 14.81 -9.06
C GLN A 72 -24.62 15.94 -9.25
N ILE A 73 -24.11 17.15 -9.44
CA ILE A 73 -24.86 18.38 -9.72
C ILE A 73 -24.23 19.01 -10.95
N ASP A 74 -24.86 18.87 -12.09
CA ASP A 74 -24.33 19.29 -13.40
C ASP A 74 -22.93 18.69 -13.65
N SER A 75 -21.93 19.55 -13.83
CA SER A 75 -20.53 19.18 -14.05
C SER A 75 -19.73 18.94 -12.76
N VAL A 76 -20.37 19.07 -11.58
CA VAL A 76 -19.71 18.91 -10.28
C VAL A 76 -20.18 17.63 -9.60
N THR A 77 -19.22 16.83 -9.14
CA THR A 77 -19.47 15.68 -8.26
C THR A 77 -18.96 16.02 -6.86
N LEU A 78 -19.82 15.85 -5.86
CA LEU A 78 -19.50 16.06 -4.45
C LEU A 78 -19.57 14.72 -3.72
N GLU A 79 -18.61 14.48 -2.82
CA GLU A 79 -18.56 13.29 -1.99
C GLU A 79 -18.22 13.67 -0.55
N ALA A 80 -18.89 13.03 0.41
CA ALA A 80 -18.58 13.15 1.82
C ALA A 80 -18.75 11.79 2.50
N SER A 81 -17.83 11.43 3.38
CA SER A 81 -17.91 10.24 4.19
C SER A 81 -17.51 10.53 5.64
N GLY A 82 -18.11 9.81 6.55
CA GLY A 82 -17.76 9.81 7.96
C GLY A 82 -17.79 8.38 8.50
N ARG A 83 -16.87 8.09 9.41
CA ARG A 83 -16.78 6.81 10.08
C ARG A 83 -16.42 7.01 11.54
N GLU A 84 -17.05 6.25 12.41
CA GLU A 84 -16.75 6.19 13.84
C GLU A 84 -16.38 4.75 14.20
N ASP A 85 -15.18 4.56 14.72
CA ASP A 85 -14.65 3.27 15.16
C ASP A 85 -14.51 3.24 16.68
N HIS A 86 -14.99 2.18 17.29
CA HIS A 86 -14.71 1.82 18.67
C HIS A 86 -13.74 0.66 18.70
N ASP A 87 -12.49 0.95 19.05
CA ASP A 87 -11.46 -0.06 19.30
C ASP A 87 -11.41 -0.39 20.80
N GLU A 88 -11.43 -1.67 21.15
CA GLU A 88 -11.46 -2.12 22.55
C GLU A 88 -10.27 -1.59 23.39
N GLN A 89 -9.12 -1.40 22.74
CA GLN A 89 -7.89 -0.94 23.39
C GLN A 89 -7.74 0.59 23.36
N PHE A 90 -8.11 1.22 22.24
CA PHE A 90 -7.84 2.64 21.98
C PHE A 90 -9.07 3.54 22.10
N GLY A 91 -10.28 2.97 22.25
CA GLY A 91 -11.52 3.73 22.39
C GLY A 91 -12.10 4.22 21.06
N TRP A 92 -12.80 5.36 21.11
CA TRP A 92 -13.51 5.92 19.97
C TRP A 92 -12.61 6.79 19.10
N HIS A 93 -12.72 6.59 17.78
CA HIS A 93 -11.97 7.36 16.78
C HIS A 93 -12.86 7.67 15.57
N GLY A 94 -13.10 8.98 15.37
CA GLY A 94 -13.85 9.49 14.24
C GLY A 94 -12.92 9.87 13.08
N THR A 95 -13.25 9.41 11.87
CA THR A 95 -12.58 9.81 10.63
C THR A 95 -13.57 10.31 9.61
N TRP A 96 -13.17 11.22 8.74
CA TRP A 96 -14.04 11.77 7.72
C TRP A 96 -13.25 12.19 6.49
N GLN A 97 -13.94 12.26 5.36
CA GLN A 97 -13.39 12.73 4.10
C GLN A 97 -14.42 13.50 3.32
N THR A 98 -13.99 14.52 2.60
CA THR A 98 -14.77 15.21 1.57
C THR A 98 -13.99 15.29 0.28
N ALA A 99 -14.68 15.20 -0.86
CA ALA A 99 -14.08 15.38 -2.16
C ALA A 99 -15.02 16.15 -3.08
N ALA A 100 -14.44 16.90 -4.01
CA ALA A 100 -15.13 17.55 -5.08
C ALA A 100 -14.40 17.29 -6.40
N GLY A 101 -15.14 16.99 -7.45
CA GLY A 101 -14.67 16.88 -8.82
C GLY A 101 -15.46 17.83 -9.70
N TRP A 102 -14.78 18.60 -10.54
CA TRP A 102 -15.39 19.54 -11.46
C TRP A 102 -14.89 19.30 -12.88
N GLU A 103 -15.81 18.89 -13.76
CA GLU A 103 -15.54 18.84 -15.19
C GLU A 103 -15.71 20.25 -15.75
N PHE A 104 -14.61 20.99 -15.87
CA PHE A 104 -14.60 22.39 -16.26
C PHE A 104 -14.58 22.59 -17.78
N ILE A 105 -14.15 21.59 -18.52
CA ILE A 105 -14.22 21.46 -19.99
C ILE A 105 -14.45 19.98 -20.29
N ASP A 106 -15.18 19.67 -21.35
CA ASP A 106 -15.42 18.29 -21.82
C ASP A 106 -14.10 17.51 -21.93
N GLY A 107 -14.01 16.37 -21.21
CA GLY A 107 -12.83 15.54 -21.11
C GLY A 107 -11.73 16.06 -20.18
N TYR A 108 -11.96 17.14 -19.40
CA TYR A 108 -10.99 17.64 -18.41
C TYR A 108 -11.64 17.90 -17.06
N ARG A 109 -11.12 17.29 -16.02
CA ARG A 109 -11.67 17.32 -14.67
C ARG A 109 -10.62 17.76 -13.65
N ALA A 110 -10.97 18.70 -12.80
CA ALA A 110 -10.21 19.04 -11.60
C ALA A 110 -10.80 18.31 -10.38
N THR A 111 -9.96 17.85 -9.48
CA THR A 111 -10.35 17.15 -8.26
C THR A 111 -9.64 17.74 -7.05
N LEU A 112 -10.37 17.82 -5.93
CA LEU A 112 -9.82 18.21 -4.63
C LEU A 112 -10.44 17.32 -3.57
N SER A 113 -9.61 16.77 -2.68
CA SER A 113 -10.08 16.03 -1.53
C SER A 113 -9.34 16.41 -0.26
N TYR A 114 -10.02 16.27 0.86
CA TYR A 114 -9.43 16.37 2.19
C TYR A 114 -10.04 15.30 3.11
N GLY A 115 -9.19 14.68 3.93
CA GLY A 115 -9.66 13.65 4.86
C GLY A 115 -8.74 13.44 6.03
N THR A 116 -9.24 12.67 6.99
CA THR A 116 -8.52 12.22 8.18
C THR A 116 -8.44 10.71 8.19
N GLY A 117 -7.43 10.16 8.85
CA GLY A 117 -7.25 8.72 8.98
C GLY A 117 -6.79 8.34 10.37
N PHE A 118 -7.07 7.11 10.74
CA PHE A 118 -6.69 6.48 11.99
C PHE A 118 -6.18 5.06 11.71
N LEU A 119 -5.07 4.67 12.33
CA LEU A 119 -4.51 3.33 12.22
C LEU A 119 -4.02 2.85 13.58
N ALA A 120 -4.72 1.89 14.17
CA ALA A 120 -4.28 1.23 15.39
C ALA A 120 -3.00 0.39 15.13
N PRO A 121 -2.04 0.32 16.07
CA PRO A 121 -0.92 -0.60 15.99
C PRO A 121 -1.43 -2.03 15.82
N SER A 122 -0.78 -2.84 14.99
CA SER A 122 -1.14 -4.24 14.89
C SER A 122 -0.80 -5.01 16.17
N LEU A 123 -1.53 -6.08 16.47
CA LEU A 123 -1.19 -6.95 17.60
C LEU A 123 0.25 -7.49 17.50
N GLY A 124 0.74 -7.74 16.25
CA GLY A 124 2.12 -8.15 16.03
C GLY A 124 3.15 -7.09 16.38
N GLN A 125 2.87 -5.79 16.15
CA GLN A 125 3.74 -4.70 16.56
C GLN A 125 3.76 -4.51 18.07
N GLN A 126 2.64 -4.77 18.76
CA GLN A 126 2.51 -4.59 20.19
C GLN A 126 3.00 -5.80 21.00
N TYR A 127 2.69 -7.01 20.57
CA TYR A 127 2.83 -8.24 21.37
C TYR A 127 3.48 -9.40 20.63
N GLY A 128 3.81 -9.24 19.34
CA GLY A 128 4.35 -10.31 18.52
C GLY A 128 5.79 -10.68 18.89
N ALA A 129 6.27 -11.75 18.28
CA ALA A 129 7.65 -12.19 18.38
C ALA A 129 8.60 -11.12 17.83
N THR A 130 9.82 -11.09 18.35
CA THR A 130 10.90 -10.27 17.80
C THR A 130 11.15 -10.67 16.34
N ARG A 131 10.99 -9.72 15.42
CA ARG A 131 11.10 -9.95 13.98
C ARG A 131 12.54 -9.68 13.51
N PHE A 132 12.96 -10.39 12.46
CA PHE A 132 14.27 -10.24 11.84
C PHE A 132 15.47 -10.48 12.79
N ALA A 133 15.25 -11.15 13.93
CA ALA A 133 16.33 -11.58 14.78
C ALA A 133 17.20 -12.63 14.05
N SER A 134 18.51 -12.44 14.10
CA SER A 134 19.48 -13.34 13.50
C SER A 134 20.70 -13.47 14.38
N SER A 135 21.64 -14.34 14.01
CA SER A 135 22.96 -14.41 14.67
C SER A 135 23.78 -13.12 14.52
N TYR A 136 23.36 -12.21 13.65
CA TYR A 136 24.02 -10.92 13.37
C TYR A 136 23.38 -9.74 14.07
N GLY A 137 22.17 -9.90 14.66
CA GLY A 137 21.51 -8.79 15.34
C GLY A 137 20.25 -9.21 16.12
N PRO A 138 19.84 -8.40 17.13
CA PRO A 138 18.73 -8.72 18.04
C PRO A 138 17.34 -8.65 17.37
N GLY A 139 17.24 -8.13 16.14
CA GLY A 139 15.96 -7.93 15.45
C GLY A 139 15.14 -6.76 16.01
N ILE A 140 13.85 -6.72 15.64
CA ILE A 140 12.91 -5.67 16.02
C ILE A 140 11.92 -6.23 17.04
N ALA A 141 11.96 -5.75 18.26
CA ALA A 141 11.06 -6.14 19.34
C ALA A 141 9.70 -5.43 19.23
N SER A 142 8.64 -6.12 19.68
CA SER A 142 7.32 -5.53 19.84
C SER A 142 7.30 -4.48 20.99
N ASN A 143 6.27 -3.61 20.95
CA ASN A 143 6.11 -2.56 21.96
C ASN A 143 4.62 -2.40 22.32
N PRO A 144 4.20 -2.82 23.51
CA PRO A 144 2.82 -2.72 23.94
C PRO A 144 2.35 -1.27 24.19
N ASN A 145 3.28 -0.31 24.29
CA ASN A 145 2.98 1.09 24.56
C ASN A 145 2.79 1.94 23.28
N LEU A 146 2.69 1.31 22.12
CA LEU A 146 2.42 2.01 20.87
C LEU A 146 1.06 2.71 20.91
N LYS A 147 1.04 3.93 20.40
CA LYS A 147 -0.17 4.72 20.19
C LYS A 147 -0.62 4.56 18.72
N PRO A 148 -1.91 4.74 18.44
CA PRO A 148 -2.39 4.81 17.07
C PRO A 148 -1.76 5.95 16.28
N GLU A 149 -1.63 5.71 14.97
CA GLU A 149 -1.32 6.76 14.00
C GLU A 149 -2.60 7.54 13.67
N GLU A 150 -2.47 8.85 13.58
CA GLU A 150 -3.52 9.73 13.09
C GLU A 150 -2.99 10.50 11.89
N SER A 151 -3.79 10.65 10.86
CA SER A 151 -3.38 11.36 9.66
C SER A 151 -4.40 12.39 9.20
N LYS A 152 -3.89 13.44 8.55
CA LYS A 152 -4.63 14.42 7.77
C LYS A 152 -4.03 14.48 6.40
N GLN A 153 -4.87 14.49 5.39
CA GLN A 153 -4.39 14.48 4.01
C GLN A 153 -5.26 15.34 3.13
N TRP A 154 -4.63 16.00 2.17
CA TRP A 154 -5.32 16.60 1.05
C TRP A 154 -4.65 16.16 -0.26
N GLU A 155 -5.45 16.08 -1.30
CA GLU A 155 -5.00 15.82 -2.67
C GLU A 155 -5.72 16.75 -3.62
N ALA A 156 -4.98 17.32 -4.56
CA ALA A 156 -5.52 18.05 -5.68
C ALA A 156 -5.01 17.45 -6.98
N GLY A 157 -5.88 17.28 -7.97
CA GLY A 157 -5.51 16.68 -9.25
C GLY A 157 -6.25 17.28 -10.42
N ILE A 158 -5.68 17.09 -11.58
CA ILE A 158 -6.31 17.34 -12.88
C ILE A 158 -6.12 16.09 -13.72
N ASP A 159 -7.18 15.60 -14.31
CA ASP A 159 -7.17 14.54 -15.31
C ASP A 159 -7.76 15.05 -16.62
N GLY A 160 -7.33 14.48 -17.71
CA GLY A 160 -7.77 14.91 -19.02
C GLY A 160 -7.49 13.92 -20.14
N LEU A 161 -8.28 14.06 -21.20
CA LEU A 161 -8.13 13.32 -22.44
C LEU A 161 -7.59 14.28 -23.53
N THR A 162 -6.32 14.10 -23.93
CA THR A 162 -5.68 14.95 -24.94
C THR A 162 -5.32 14.10 -26.17
N GLY A 163 -6.15 14.14 -27.19
CA GLY A 163 -6.04 13.19 -28.31
C GLY A 163 -6.19 11.76 -27.83
N PRO A 164 -5.24 10.85 -28.12
CA PRO A 164 -5.28 9.47 -27.63
C PRO A 164 -4.73 9.30 -26.20
N LEU A 165 -4.18 10.36 -25.58
CA LEU A 165 -3.56 10.30 -24.28
C LEU A 165 -4.59 10.60 -23.19
N ASP A 166 -4.86 9.60 -22.34
CA ASP A 166 -5.56 9.75 -21.06
C ASP A 166 -4.50 9.97 -19.97
N TRP A 167 -4.60 11.05 -19.21
CA TRP A 167 -3.59 11.41 -18.24
C TRP A 167 -4.17 12.04 -16.97
N ARG A 168 -3.44 11.89 -15.88
CA ARG A 168 -3.70 12.55 -14.60
C ARG A 168 -2.41 13.10 -14.01
N ILE A 169 -2.49 14.29 -13.43
CA ILE A 169 -1.48 14.84 -12.52
C ILE A 169 -2.14 15.10 -11.18
N SER A 170 -1.52 14.65 -10.08
CA SER A 170 -1.97 14.92 -8.74
C SER A 170 -0.84 15.34 -7.82
N ALA A 171 -1.15 16.25 -6.90
CA ALA A 171 -0.28 16.67 -5.80
C ALA A 171 -0.97 16.33 -4.48
N TYR A 172 -0.22 15.80 -3.53
CA TYR A 172 -0.74 15.42 -2.23
C TYR A 172 0.17 15.85 -1.08
N HIS A 173 -0.46 16.01 0.08
CA HIS A 173 0.21 16.33 1.33
C HIS A 173 -0.43 15.54 2.46
N TYR A 174 0.36 14.72 3.14
CA TYR A 174 -0.06 13.92 4.29
C TYR A 174 0.74 14.34 5.52
N GLU A 175 0.04 14.59 6.60
CA GLU A 175 0.61 14.79 7.94
C GLU A 175 0.21 13.59 8.79
N ILE A 176 1.18 12.89 9.35
CA ILE A 176 0.97 11.71 10.17
C ILE A 176 1.53 12.00 11.56
N GLN A 177 0.71 11.84 12.58
CA GLN A 177 1.10 11.91 13.98
C GLN A 177 1.26 10.50 14.53
N ASN A 178 2.20 10.34 15.47
CA ASN A 178 2.50 9.05 16.09
C ASN A 178 2.85 7.95 15.10
N LEU A 179 3.49 8.28 13.96
CA LEU A 179 3.88 7.29 12.95
C LEU A 179 4.63 6.13 13.62
N ILE A 180 4.18 4.91 13.38
CA ILE A 180 4.83 3.71 13.89
C ILE A 180 6.00 3.37 12.98
N ASP A 181 7.19 3.45 13.52
CA ASP A 181 8.43 3.11 12.85
C ASP A 181 9.26 2.21 13.79
N TYR A 182 10.47 1.86 13.42
CA TYR A 182 11.37 1.11 14.27
C TYR A 182 12.69 1.86 14.46
N LYS A 183 13.19 1.84 15.69
CA LYS A 183 14.47 2.42 16.06
C LYS A 183 15.04 1.66 17.23
N ASN A 184 16.38 1.53 17.30
CA ASN A 184 17.04 0.82 18.37
C ASN A 184 16.45 -0.58 18.62
N ASN A 185 16.19 -1.31 17.54
CA ASN A 185 15.64 -2.68 17.57
C ASN A 185 14.25 -2.81 18.23
N GLN A 186 13.44 -1.77 18.22
CA GLN A 186 12.10 -1.79 18.79
C GLN A 186 11.13 -0.96 17.91
N TYR A 187 9.86 -1.37 17.86
CA TYR A 187 8.80 -0.51 17.33
C TYR A 187 8.58 0.69 18.25
N ILE A 188 8.51 1.87 17.67
CA ILE A 188 8.28 3.13 18.37
C ILE A 188 7.29 3.99 17.60
N ASN A 189 6.65 4.94 18.29
CA ASN A 189 6.03 6.06 17.60
C ASN A 189 7.06 7.17 17.42
N VAL A 190 7.28 7.63 16.17
CA VAL A 190 7.89 8.93 15.91
C VAL A 190 6.83 10.01 16.06
N LYS A 191 7.20 11.22 16.45
CA LYS A 191 6.25 12.25 16.84
C LYS A 191 5.34 12.67 15.69
N SER A 192 5.92 12.98 14.55
CA SER A 192 5.19 13.29 13.33
C SER A 192 6.02 13.04 12.06
N ALA A 193 5.34 12.85 10.97
CA ALA A 193 5.95 12.75 9.65
C ALA A 193 5.08 13.50 8.64
N THR A 194 5.75 14.18 7.71
CA THR A 194 5.12 14.86 6.58
C THR A 194 5.53 14.19 5.28
N ILE A 195 4.55 13.85 4.45
CA ILE A 195 4.78 13.26 3.12
C ILE A 195 4.13 14.17 2.07
N LYS A 196 4.95 14.71 1.18
CA LYS A 196 4.49 15.50 0.03
C LYS A 196 4.86 14.79 -1.25
N GLY A 197 3.98 14.84 -2.22
CA GLY A 197 4.28 14.19 -3.49
C GLY A 197 3.56 14.80 -4.67
N LEU A 198 4.10 14.47 -5.82
CA LEU A 198 3.55 14.75 -7.14
C LEU A 198 3.57 13.45 -7.93
N GLU A 199 2.44 13.12 -8.53
CA GLU A 199 2.30 11.96 -9.40
C GLU A 199 1.74 12.36 -10.75
N TRP A 200 2.28 11.77 -11.81
CA TRP A 200 1.73 11.83 -13.15
C TRP A 200 1.51 10.42 -13.67
N THR A 201 0.33 10.15 -14.21
CA THR A 201 0.00 8.91 -14.91
C THR A 201 -0.47 9.22 -16.32
N GLY A 202 -0.12 8.37 -17.26
CA GLY A 202 -0.58 8.50 -18.63
C GLY A 202 -0.75 7.16 -19.30
N ASN A 203 -1.85 7.04 -20.05
CA ASN A 203 -2.21 5.88 -20.85
C ASN A 203 -2.37 6.31 -22.31
N VAL A 204 -1.75 5.61 -23.23
CA VAL A 204 -1.90 5.86 -24.65
C VAL A 204 -1.77 4.56 -25.44
N THR A 205 -2.60 4.41 -26.46
CA THR A 205 -2.49 3.29 -27.42
C THR A 205 -1.85 3.79 -28.72
N THR A 206 -0.77 3.14 -29.13
CA THR A 206 -0.09 3.43 -30.39
C THR A 206 -0.03 2.17 -31.25
N GLY A 207 -0.89 2.12 -32.28
CA GLY A 207 -1.07 0.91 -33.07
C GLY A 207 -1.53 -0.27 -32.20
N PRO A 208 -0.81 -1.41 -32.17
CA PRO A 208 -1.18 -2.58 -31.36
C PRO A 208 -0.59 -2.53 -29.94
N VAL A 209 0.02 -1.43 -29.52
CA VAL A 209 0.73 -1.32 -28.24
C VAL A 209 0.01 -0.34 -27.32
N GLU A 210 -0.29 -0.79 -26.12
CA GLU A 210 -0.77 0.05 -25.01
C GLU A 210 0.42 0.44 -24.12
N HIS A 211 0.48 1.70 -23.77
CA HIS A 211 1.50 2.29 -22.91
C HIS A 211 0.86 2.80 -21.62
N HIS A 212 1.41 2.40 -20.50
CA HIS A 212 1.04 2.92 -19.19
C HIS A 212 2.30 3.42 -18.49
N LEU A 213 2.37 4.74 -18.19
CA LEU A 213 3.50 5.35 -17.52
C LEU A 213 3.05 6.04 -16.24
N THR A 214 3.71 5.72 -15.13
CA THR A 214 3.57 6.41 -13.84
C THR A 214 4.91 7.02 -13.46
N LEU A 215 4.90 8.33 -13.18
CA LEU A 215 6.04 9.07 -12.65
C LEU A 215 5.65 9.61 -11.28
N GLN A 216 6.46 9.32 -10.25
CA GLN A 216 6.18 9.77 -8.90
C GLN A 216 7.40 10.44 -8.28
N TYR A 217 7.17 11.58 -7.65
CA TYR A 217 8.11 12.24 -6.76
C TYR A 217 7.51 12.38 -5.38
N VAL A 218 8.21 11.89 -4.35
CA VAL A 218 7.76 11.88 -2.94
C VAL A 218 8.84 12.46 -2.06
N ASP A 219 8.51 13.36 -1.16
CA ASP A 219 9.40 13.86 -0.11
C ASP A 219 8.85 13.49 1.28
N PRO A 220 9.14 12.29 1.79
CA PRO A 220 8.69 11.80 3.08
C PRO A 220 9.70 12.20 4.17
N ARG A 221 9.28 13.00 5.15
CA ARG A 221 10.11 13.54 6.21
C ARG A 221 9.65 13.13 7.59
N ASP A 222 10.59 12.78 8.44
CA ASP A 222 10.45 12.83 9.88
C ASP A 222 10.53 14.31 10.30
N ASP A 223 9.49 14.85 10.93
CA ASP A 223 9.41 16.27 11.23
C ASP A 223 10.29 16.67 12.42
N ASP A 224 10.64 15.74 13.32
CA ASP A 224 11.55 16.02 14.44
C ASP A 224 13.00 16.15 13.98
N THR A 225 13.42 15.33 13.03
CA THR A 225 14.81 15.27 12.56
C THR A 225 15.02 15.96 11.21
N GLY A 226 13.96 16.21 10.46
CA GLY A 226 14.02 16.69 9.07
C GLY A 226 14.60 15.68 8.08
N LYS A 227 14.93 14.46 8.53
CA LYS A 227 15.48 13.40 7.69
C LYS A 227 14.41 12.77 6.81
N VAL A 228 14.83 12.20 5.69
CA VAL A 228 13.97 11.35 4.86
C VAL A 228 13.69 10.05 5.60
N LEU A 229 12.44 9.62 5.64
CA LEU A 229 12.05 8.34 6.21
C LEU A 229 12.77 7.18 5.50
N TYR A 230 13.15 6.15 6.25
CA TYR A 230 13.84 4.99 5.72
C TYR A 230 12.99 4.25 4.68
N ARG A 231 13.66 3.60 3.73
CA ARG A 231 13.07 2.77 2.68
C ARG A 231 12.08 3.49 1.78
N ARG A 232 12.10 4.83 1.77
CA ARG A 232 11.27 5.67 0.91
C ARG A 232 12.11 6.31 -0.17
N ALA A 233 11.98 5.84 -1.40
CA ALA A 233 12.64 6.47 -2.55
C ALA A 233 11.87 7.72 -2.95
N LYS A 234 12.58 8.84 -3.20
CA LYS A 234 11.94 10.09 -3.63
C LYS A 234 11.44 10.05 -5.07
N GLN A 235 12.04 9.23 -5.90
CA GLN A 235 11.71 9.13 -7.33
C GLN A 235 11.35 7.70 -7.66
N GLN A 236 10.21 7.52 -8.32
CA GLN A 236 9.75 6.23 -8.80
C GLN A 236 9.21 6.39 -10.22
N VAL A 237 9.52 5.41 -11.05
CA VAL A 237 8.99 5.29 -12.41
C VAL A 237 8.49 3.88 -12.60
N LYS A 238 7.29 3.74 -13.13
CA LYS A 238 6.75 2.47 -13.60
C LYS A 238 6.29 2.67 -15.04
N TYR A 239 6.80 1.87 -15.95
CA TYR A 239 6.38 1.88 -17.34
C TYR A 239 6.02 0.47 -17.78
N GLU A 240 4.81 0.32 -18.27
CA GLU A 240 4.27 -0.93 -18.75
C GLU A 240 3.86 -0.79 -20.20
N LEU A 241 4.30 -1.75 -20.99
CA LEU A 241 3.92 -1.95 -22.38
C LEU A 241 3.16 -3.25 -22.49
N THR A 242 1.99 -3.22 -23.09
CA THR A 242 1.23 -4.42 -23.40
C THR A 242 0.84 -4.43 -24.88
N GLY A 243 0.70 -5.60 -25.44
CA GLY A 243 0.28 -5.73 -26.80
C GLY A 243 0.01 -7.17 -27.18
N GLN A 244 -0.49 -7.34 -28.39
CA GLN A 244 -0.80 -8.64 -28.96
C GLN A 244 -0.17 -8.77 -30.36
N ILE A 245 0.44 -9.92 -30.62
CA ILE A 245 0.95 -10.29 -31.94
C ILE A 245 0.31 -11.64 -32.31
N TYR A 246 -0.63 -11.62 -33.25
CA TYR A 246 -1.55 -12.74 -33.50
C TYR A 246 -2.28 -13.12 -32.20
N ASP A 247 -2.13 -14.37 -31.75
CA ASP A 247 -2.75 -14.87 -30.52
C ASP A 247 -1.81 -14.80 -29.31
N LEU A 248 -0.62 -14.22 -29.47
CA LEU A 248 0.35 -14.08 -28.40
C LEU A 248 0.19 -12.70 -27.73
N ASP A 249 -0.28 -12.69 -26.48
CA ASP A 249 -0.23 -11.51 -25.63
C ASP A 249 1.15 -11.38 -25.03
N TRP A 250 1.67 -10.17 -24.96
CA TRP A 250 2.95 -9.87 -24.35
C TRP A 250 2.88 -8.62 -23.48
N ASN A 251 3.70 -8.60 -22.45
CA ASN A 251 3.90 -7.40 -21.63
C ASN A 251 5.38 -7.22 -21.28
N VAL A 252 5.80 -5.98 -21.20
CA VAL A 252 7.12 -5.57 -20.71
C VAL A 252 6.90 -4.53 -19.63
N MET A 253 7.51 -4.74 -18.46
CA MET A 253 7.44 -3.80 -17.35
C MET A 253 8.83 -3.30 -17.00
N TYR A 254 8.98 -1.99 -16.88
CA TYR A 254 10.14 -1.31 -16.34
C TYR A 254 9.78 -0.65 -15.02
N GLN A 255 10.63 -0.84 -14.01
CA GLN A 255 10.50 -0.18 -12.72
C GLN A 255 11.83 0.47 -12.35
N TYR A 256 11.75 1.74 -11.95
CA TYR A 256 12.86 2.46 -11.35
C TYR A 256 12.48 2.92 -9.95
N LEU A 257 13.34 2.60 -9.00
CA LEU A 257 13.27 3.09 -7.63
C LEU A 257 14.52 3.92 -7.37
N GLY A 258 14.36 5.19 -7.04
CA GLY A 258 15.45 6.12 -6.80
C GLY A 258 16.27 5.78 -5.55
N LYS A 259 17.25 6.62 -5.27
CA LYS A 259 18.07 6.51 -4.05
C LYS A 259 17.19 6.64 -2.81
N ARG A 260 17.50 5.84 -1.78
CA ARG A 260 16.79 5.82 -0.50
C ARG A 260 17.78 5.64 0.65
N TYR A 261 17.30 5.84 1.87
CA TYR A 261 18.06 5.59 3.08
C TYR A 261 17.51 4.37 3.80
N ASP A 262 18.37 3.67 4.55
CA ASP A 262 18.03 2.56 5.44
C ASP A 262 18.92 2.61 6.68
N ASP A 263 18.63 1.78 7.66
CA ASP A 263 19.44 1.60 8.85
C ASP A 263 20.37 0.40 8.71
N ASP A 264 21.64 0.61 8.98
CA ASP A 264 22.61 -0.48 9.21
C ASP A 264 22.45 -0.93 10.67
N TYR A 265 21.63 -1.95 10.87
CA TYR A 265 21.30 -2.47 12.21
C TYR A 265 22.51 -2.92 13.02
N ASP A 266 23.57 -3.37 12.37
CA ASP A 266 24.77 -3.90 13.03
C ASP A 266 25.64 -2.76 13.58
N ASN A 267 25.65 -1.62 12.90
CA ASN A 267 26.50 -0.48 13.22
C ASN A 267 25.75 0.76 13.70
N GLY A 268 24.41 0.73 13.68
CA GLY A 268 23.54 1.84 14.15
C GLY A 268 23.74 3.13 13.35
N ARG A 269 23.91 3.05 12.04
CA ARG A 269 24.15 4.21 11.17
C ARG A 269 23.25 4.23 9.95
N ASP A 270 22.94 5.45 9.50
CA ASP A 270 22.21 5.66 8.24
C ASP A 270 23.04 5.16 7.04
N VAL A 271 22.44 4.36 6.18
CA VAL A 271 23.05 3.86 4.94
C VAL A 271 22.25 4.38 3.75
N LYS A 272 22.96 4.89 2.74
CA LYS A 272 22.38 5.32 1.48
C LYS A 272 22.43 4.19 0.46
N MET A 273 21.28 3.71 0.07
CA MET A 273 21.11 2.72 -0.98
C MET A 273 20.99 3.37 -2.36
N GLY A 274 21.62 2.75 -3.35
CA GLY A 274 21.60 3.21 -4.75
C GLY A 274 20.21 3.10 -5.40
N GLY A 275 20.07 3.73 -6.56
CA GLY A 275 18.89 3.54 -7.40
C GLY A 275 18.85 2.13 -7.99
N LEU A 276 17.64 1.62 -8.20
CA LEU A 276 17.34 0.28 -8.70
C LEU A 276 16.49 0.39 -9.97
N SER A 277 16.88 -0.36 -11.01
CA SER A 277 16.09 -0.53 -12.24
C SER A 277 15.88 -1.99 -12.50
N LEU A 278 14.64 -2.40 -12.67
CA LEU A 278 14.23 -3.78 -12.97
C LEU A 278 13.40 -3.83 -14.25
N TRP A 279 13.52 -4.95 -14.96
CA TRP A 279 12.74 -5.24 -16.15
C TRP A 279 12.12 -6.62 -16.01
N ASP A 280 10.83 -6.72 -16.29
CA ASP A 280 10.09 -7.97 -16.36
C ASP A 280 9.49 -8.14 -17.75
N VAL A 281 9.36 -9.39 -18.20
CA VAL A 281 8.68 -9.73 -19.45
C VAL A 281 7.71 -10.87 -19.19
N GLY A 282 6.51 -10.75 -19.73
CA GLY A 282 5.48 -11.77 -19.68
C GLY A 282 4.94 -12.09 -21.07
N LEU A 283 4.58 -13.35 -21.27
CA LEU A 283 3.94 -13.88 -22.47
C LEU A 283 2.73 -14.73 -22.08
N SER A 284 1.65 -14.65 -22.86
CA SER A 284 0.45 -15.48 -22.68
C SER A 284 -0.04 -15.96 -24.02
N TYR A 285 -0.23 -17.26 -24.16
CA TYR A 285 -0.66 -17.87 -25.43
C TYR A 285 -1.80 -18.87 -25.21
N PRO A 286 -2.93 -18.71 -25.90
CA PRO A 286 -4.03 -19.68 -25.90
C PRO A 286 -3.65 -20.86 -26.80
N VAL A 287 -3.13 -21.94 -26.21
CA VAL A 287 -2.74 -23.17 -26.92
C VAL A 287 -3.95 -23.87 -27.56
N THR A 288 -5.08 -23.81 -26.85
CA THR A 288 -6.40 -24.25 -27.36
C THR A 288 -7.48 -23.29 -26.88
N SER A 289 -8.73 -23.46 -27.30
CA SER A 289 -9.88 -22.72 -26.78
C SER A 289 -10.09 -22.88 -25.26
N HIS A 290 -9.46 -23.88 -24.65
CA HIS A 290 -9.63 -24.22 -23.24
C HIS A 290 -8.33 -24.08 -22.42
N LEU A 291 -7.16 -24.08 -23.07
CA LEU A 291 -5.87 -24.05 -22.39
C LEU A 291 -5.09 -22.79 -22.76
N THR A 292 -4.78 -21.98 -21.77
CA THR A 292 -3.84 -20.85 -21.89
C THR A 292 -2.59 -21.12 -21.07
N VAL A 293 -1.42 -20.93 -21.70
CA VAL A 293 -0.11 -21.04 -21.06
C VAL A 293 0.49 -19.65 -20.90
N ARG A 294 1.05 -19.35 -19.72
CA ARG A 294 1.71 -18.06 -19.42
C ARG A 294 3.11 -18.30 -18.91
N GLY A 295 4.04 -17.52 -19.43
CA GLY A 295 5.42 -17.47 -18.96
C GLY A 295 5.76 -16.05 -18.50
N LYS A 296 6.51 -15.93 -17.39
CA LYS A 296 7.04 -14.67 -16.92
C LYS A 296 8.51 -14.82 -16.55
N ILE A 297 9.30 -13.81 -16.91
CA ILE A 297 10.67 -13.62 -16.42
C ILE A 297 10.68 -12.32 -15.64
N ALA A 298 10.89 -12.40 -14.32
CA ALA A 298 11.10 -11.24 -13.48
C ALA A 298 12.61 -10.99 -13.33
N ASN A 299 13.00 -9.71 -13.17
CA ASN A 299 14.40 -9.29 -13.13
C ASN A 299 15.18 -9.83 -14.34
N LEU A 300 14.72 -9.49 -15.53
CA LEU A 300 15.22 -10.02 -16.82
C LEU A 300 16.75 -9.97 -16.96
N PHE A 301 17.39 -8.94 -16.42
CA PHE A 301 18.83 -8.74 -16.51
C PHE A 301 19.62 -9.32 -15.34
N ASP A 302 18.97 -10.12 -14.47
CA ASP A 302 19.58 -10.80 -13.32
C ASP A 302 20.38 -9.85 -12.42
N LYS A 303 19.80 -8.71 -12.12
CA LYS A 303 20.45 -7.68 -11.31
C LYS A 303 20.45 -8.10 -9.83
N ASP A 304 21.60 -8.07 -9.21
CA ASP A 304 21.72 -8.16 -7.76
C ASP A 304 21.24 -6.86 -7.13
N TYR A 305 20.31 -6.97 -6.18
CA TYR A 305 19.75 -5.79 -5.51
C TYR A 305 19.22 -6.13 -4.11
N GLU A 306 19.09 -5.08 -3.33
CA GLU A 306 18.47 -5.10 -2.01
C GLU A 306 17.35 -4.06 -1.97
N THR A 307 16.22 -4.41 -1.39
CA THR A 307 15.14 -3.45 -1.05
C THR A 307 15.27 -2.98 0.38
N VAL A 308 15.85 -3.79 1.23
CA VAL A 308 16.24 -3.54 2.61
C VAL A 308 17.74 -3.81 2.73
N TYR A 309 18.48 -2.92 3.37
CA TYR A 309 19.92 -3.04 3.52
C TYR A 309 20.31 -4.36 4.22
N GLY A 310 21.28 -5.08 3.65
CA GLY A 310 21.74 -6.39 4.14
C GLY A 310 20.84 -7.58 3.77
N TYR A 311 19.73 -7.36 3.07
CA TYR A 311 18.83 -8.42 2.62
C TYR A 311 18.82 -8.52 1.10
N GLN A 312 19.53 -9.51 0.58
CA GLN A 312 19.56 -9.80 -0.85
C GLN A 312 18.18 -10.20 -1.35
N SER A 313 17.68 -9.50 -2.35
CA SER A 313 16.45 -9.88 -3.07
C SER A 313 16.73 -10.98 -4.08
N ALA A 314 15.68 -11.68 -4.51
CA ALA A 314 15.80 -12.73 -5.52
C ALA A 314 16.40 -12.17 -6.83
N GLY A 315 17.29 -12.94 -7.45
CA GLY A 315 17.80 -12.66 -8.78
C GLY A 315 16.72 -12.85 -9.85
N ARG A 316 17.08 -13.31 -11.03
CA ARG A 316 16.12 -13.62 -12.11
C ARG A 316 15.24 -14.79 -11.72
N GLU A 317 13.92 -14.59 -11.86
CA GLU A 317 12.93 -15.61 -11.56
C GLU A 317 12.13 -15.97 -12.83
N TYR A 318 11.84 -17.26 -12.98
CA TYR A 318 11.05 -17.79 -14.09
C TYR A 318 9.76 -18.39 -13.53
N THR A 319 8.63 -17.98 -14.10
CA THR A 319 7.32 -18.53 -13.74
C THR A 319 6.67 -19.09 -14.99
N LEU A 320 6.16 -20.32 -14.91
CA LEU A 320 5.32 -20.94 -15.93
C LEU A 320 4.01 -21.38 -15.30
N SER A 321 2.89 -21.00 -15.91
CA SER A 321 1.56 -21.39 -15.44
C SER A 321 0.67 -21.79 -16.62
N GLY A 322 -0.27 -22.70 -16.33
CA GLY A 322 -1.32 -23.11 -17.26
C GLY A 322 -2.69 -22.94 -16.65
N SER A 323 -3.65 -22.41 -17.41
CA SER A 323 -5.04 -22.25 -17.01
C SER A 323 -5.93 -23.04 -17.97
N TYR A 324 -6.72 -23.95 -17.45
CA TYR A 324 -7.68 -24.74 -18.24
C TYR A 324 -9.11 -24.39 -17.82
N THR A 325 -9.93 -24.03 -18.80
CA THR A 325 -11.36 -23.72 -18.61
C THR A 325 -12.19 -24.88 -19.17
N PHE A 326 -13.09 -25.45 -18.36
CA PHE A 326 -13.95 -26.61 -18.71
C PHE A 326 -15.17 -26.17 -19.51
#